data_31946fc628776560d8797de9ff782806
#
_entry.id   31946fc628776560d8797de9ff782806
#
_cell.length_a   1.000
_cell.length_b   1.000
_cell.length_c   1.000
_cell.angle_alpha   90.00
_cell.angle_beta   90.00
_cell.angle_gamma   90.00
#
_symmetry.space_group_name_H-M   'P 1'
#
loop_
_entity.id
_entity.type
_entity.pdbx_description
1 polymer ?
#
loop_
_entity_poly.entity_id
_entity_poly.type
_entity_poly.pdbx_seq_one_letter_code
_entity_poly.pdbx_strand_id
1 'polypeptide(L)'
;MRTITIIRKYGPAALFLAAFTALSGQVTNSKYTDMENLSTKEFPALPYAYDALEPYIDARTMEIHYDRHHRAYFNNYVAALKGTAYENMPIAKVFAEISKAGDALRNNGGGYYNHVFFWRILGKGSAGPSPELSAAIDKSFGSFDKFREAFSNAAKTRFGSGWAWLVLTPDKNLAVGSTPNQDNPLMDISPLKGKPLLTIDVWEHAYYLKYQNKRADYVEAFWNVVNWDEVNRLYREAVK
;
A
#
# COMPACT_ATOMS: atom_id res chain seq x y z
N MET A 1 -1.48 -89.53 27.82
CA MET A 1 -0.96 -88.17 27.42
C MET A 1 -2.13 -87.42 26.76
N ARG A 2 -2.68 -86.42 27.45
CA ARG A 2 -3.82 -85.61 26.92
C ARG A 2 -3.26 -84.29 26.38
N THR A 3 -3.43 -84.07 25.09
CA THR A 3 -3.07 -82.83 24.41
C THR A 3 -4.17 -81.80 24.58
N ILE A 4 -3.92 -80.68 25.21
CA ILE A 4 -4.83 -79.55 25.37
C ILE A 4 -4.66 -78.60 24.23
N THR A 5 -5.73 -78.47 23.39
CA THR A 5 -5.76 -77.48 22.31
C THR A 5 -6.34 -76.16 22.84
N ILE A 6 -5.55 -75.10 22.85
CA ILE A 6 -6.00 -73.76 23.23
C ILE A 6 -6.51 -73.04 21.97
N ILE A 7 -7.82 -72.80 21.89
CA ILE A 7 -8.44 -71.99 20.84
C ILE A 7 -8.38 -70.52 21.28
N ARG A 8 -7.56 -69.73 20.63
CA ARG A 8 -7.59 -68.25 20.76
C ARG A 8 -8.70 -67.68 19.86
N LYS A 9 -9.73 -67.07 20.46
CA LYS A 9 -10.73 -66.25 19.78
C LYS A 9 -10.15 -64.87 19.51
N TYR A 10 -9.98 -64.53 18.27
CA TYR A 10 -9.71 -63.13 17.84
C TYR A 10 -11.06 -62.51 17.54
N GLY A 11 -11.44 -61.46 18.31
CA GLY A 11 -12.58 -60.60 18.02
C GLY A 11 -12.22 -59.58 16.94
N PRO A 12 -13.19 -59.04 16.19
CA PRO A 12 -12.92 -58.12 15.10
C PRO A 12 -12.47 -56.77 15.68
N ALA A 13 -11.28 -56.34 15.27
CA ALA A 13 -10.79 -54.97 15.50
C ALA A 13 -11.60 -53.98 14.65
N ALA A 14 -12.40 -53.17 15.32
CA ALA A 14 -13.08 -52.05 14.65
C ALA A 14 -12.03 -50.99 14.30
N LEU A 15 -11.78 -50.82 13.00
CA LEU A 15 -10.96 -49.75 12.46
C LEU A 15 -11.78 -48.46 12.57
N PHE A 16 -11.48 -47.63 13.58
CA PHE A 16 -11.94 -46.24 13.58
C PHE A 16 -11.12 -45.43 12.56
N LEU A 17 -11.70 -45.21 11.39
CA LEU A 17 -11.19 -44.26 10.41
C LEU A 17 -11.51 -42.85 10.96
N ALA A 18 -10.55 -42.22 11.63
CA ALA A 18 -10.64 -40.82 11.99
C ALA A 18 -10.50 -40.00 10.69
N ALA A 19 -11.63 -39.53 10.18
CA ALA A 19 -11.65 -38.55 9.12
C ALA A 19 -11.06 -37.22 9.66
N PHE A 20 -9.78 -36.96 9.40
CA PHE A 20 -9.22 -35.64 9.55
C PHE A 20 -9.82 -34.77 8.44
N THR A 21 -10.89 -34.06 8.71
CA THR A 21 -11.28 -32.89 7.94
C THR A 21 -10.20 -31.84 8.16
N ALA A 22 -9.29 -31.75 7.21
CA ALA A 22 -8.40 -30.62 7.13
C ALA A 22 -9.30 -29.39 6.88
N LEU A 23 -9.59 -28.66 7.96
CA LEU A 23 -10.04 -27.29 7.86
C LEU A 23 -8.88 -26.52 7.23
N SER A 24 -8.90 -26.37 5.90
CA SER A 24 -8.08 -25.38 5.20
C SER A 24 -8.60 -24.02 5.66
N GLY A 25 -8.17 -23.61 6.85
CA GLY A 25 -8.24 -22.23 7.26
C GLY A 25 -7.51 -21.44 6.18
N GLN A 26 -8.26 -20.77 5.30
CA GLN A 26 -7.71 -19.66 4.56
C GLN A 26 -7.16 -18.71 5.63
N VAL A 27 -5.85 -18.80 5.86
CA VAL A 27 -5.10 -17.71 6.47
C VAL A 27 -5.25 -16.58 5.45
N THR A 28 -6.31 -15.82 5.60
CA THR A 28 -6.40 -14.52 4.98
C THR A 28 -5.21 -13.77 5.56
N ASN A 29 -4.15 -13.71 4.75
CA ASN A 29 -2.96 -12.96 5.04
C ASN A 29 -3.36 -11.48 4.97
N SER A 30 -4.12 -11.02 5.96
CA SER A 30 -4.44 -9.61 6.21
C SER A 30 -3.18 -8.90 6.72
N LYS A 31 -2.06 -9.08 6.00
CA LYS A 31 -0.84 -8.29 6.23
C LYS A 31 -1.01 -6.84 5.75
N TYR A 32 -2.08 -6.55 5.05
CA TYR A 32 -2.34 -5.21 4.54
C TYR A 32 -3.65 -4.70 5.11
N THR A 33 -3.50 -3.76 6.00
CA THR A 33 -4.57 -2.95 6.59
C THR A 33 -5.49 -2.45 5.47
N ASP A 34 -6.80 -2.56 5.68
CA ASP A 34 -7.78 -1.93 4.82
C ASP A 34 -7.48 -0.43 4.73
N MET A 35 -7.15 0.05 3.54
CA MET A 35 -6.75 1.45 3.33
C MET A 35 -7.88 2.45 3.61
N GLU A 36 -9.13 2.00 3.58
CA GLU A 36 -10.29 2.84 3.91
C GLU A 36 -10.47 2.97 5.42
N ASN A 37 -10.01 1.97 6.21
CA ASN A 37 -10.17 1.88 7.66
C ASN A 37 -8.81 1.77 8.37
N LEU A 38 -7.89 2.68 8.11
CA LEU A 38 -6.60 2.69 8.80
C LEU A 38 -6.76 2.82 10.31
N SER A 39 -6.02 2.00 11.06
CA SER A 39 -6.04 2.02 12.53
C SER A 39 -5.59 3.37 13.07
N THR A 40 -6.32 3.89 14.05
CA THR A 40 -5.92 5.04 14.86
C THR A 40 -5.41 4.63 16.24
N LYS A 41 -5.39 3.31 16.52
CA LYS A 41 -4.98 2.74 17.81
C LYS A 41 -3.54 2.29 17.82
N GLU A 42 -3.03 1.84 16.67
CA GLU A 42 -1.70 1.26 16.55
C GLU A 42 -1.02 1.76 15.28
N PHE A 43 0.24 2.18 15.40
CA PHE A 43 1.07 2.58 14.27
C PHE A 43 1.43 1.33 13.43
N PRO A 44 1.12 1.30 12.13
CA PRO A 44 1.31 0.12 11.31
C PRO A 44 2.78 -0.23 11.13
N ALA A 45 3.11 -1.52 11.25
CA ALA A 45 4.47 -2.00 11.01
C ALA A 45 4.89 -1.83 9.54
N LEU A 46 6.18 -1.53 9.32
CA LEU A 46 6.78 -1.58 7.98
C LEU A 46 6.80 -3.04 7.51
N PRO A 47 6.36 -3.35 6.26
CA PRO A 47 6.23 -4.74 5.81
C PRO A 47 7.56 -5.43 5.47
N TYR A 48 8.69 -4.72 5.54
CA TYR A 48 10.03 -5.21 5.22
C TYR A 48 11.10 -4.47 6.06
N ALA A 49 12.33 -4.98 6.08
CA ALA A 49 13.46 -4.36 6.77
C ALA A 49 13.89 -3.04 6.09
N TYR A 50 14.54 -2.16 6.81
CA TYR A 50 14.97 -0.85 6.28
C TYR A 50 15.90 -0.94 5.07
N ASP A 51 16.72 -1.98 4.98
CA ASP A 51 17.65 -2.23 3.88
C ASP A 51 17.04 -2.99 2.69
N ALA A 52 15.77 -3.37 2.77
CA ALA A 52 15.14 -4.22 1.74
C ALA A 52 15.04 -3.56 0.36
N LEU A 53 15.10 -2.23 0.29
CA LEU A 53 14.98 -1.47 -0.95
C LEU A 53 16.34 -1.02 -1.51
N GLU A 54 17.45 -1.43 -0.87
CA GLU A 54 18.78 -1.14 -1.42
C GLU A 54 19.04 -1.94 -2.71
N PRO A 55 19.83 -1.40 -3.63
CA PRO A 55 20.60 -0.14 -3.54
C PRO A 55 19.81 1.12 -3.96
N TYR A 56 18.51 1.03 -4.17
CA TYR A 56 17.70 2.12 -4.77
C TYR A 56 17.25 3.17 -3.73
N ILE A 57 16.81 2.73 -2.56
CA ILE A 57 16.51 3.59 -1.40
C ILE A 57 17.34 3.05 -0.24
N ASP A 58 18.16 3.92 0.37
CA ASP A 58 19.08 3.49 1.42
C ASP A 58 18.38 3.27 2.77
N ALA A 59 18.94 2.36 3.58
CA ALA A 59 18.40 1.98 4.88
C ALA A 59 18.22 3.17 5.84
N ARG A 60 19.12 4.16 5.77
CA ARG A 60 19.04 5.35 6.63
C ARG A 60 17.87 6.25 6.25
N THR A 61 17.63 6.43 4.96
CA THR A 61 16.43 7.12 4.46
C THR A 61 15.18 6.39 4.94
N MET A 62 15.11 5.06 4.79
CA MET A 62 13.95 4.25 5.21
C MET A 62 13.67 4.37 6.70
N GLU A 63 14.70 4.28 7.56
CA GLU A 63 14.56 4.42 9.00
C GLU A 63 13.96 5.79 9.37
N ILE A 64 14.54 6.87 8.87
CA ILE A 64 14.10 8.23 9.19
C ILE A 64 12.70 8.49 8.61
N HIS A 65 12.46 8.09 7.38
CA HIS A 65 11.20 8.32 6.68
C HIS A 65 10.04 7.60 7.38
N TYR A 66 10.22 6.33 7.78
CA TYR A 66 9.22 5.56 8.49
C TYR A 66 9.11 5.98 9.96
N ASP A 67 10.24 5.98 10.69
CA ASP A 67 10.20 6.05 12.15
C ASP A 67 10.13 7.49 12.70
N ARG A 68 10.44 8.49 11.85
CA ARG A 68 10.33 9.91 12.23
C ARG A 68 9.19 10.60 11.49
N HIS A 69 9.19 10.63 10.16
CA HIS A 69 8.18 11.35 9.40
C HIS A 69 6.81 10.66 9.46
N HIS A 70 6.71 9.40 9.06
CA HIS A 70 5.43 8.68 9.06
C HIS A 70 4.84 8.53 10.47
N ARG A 71 5.65 8.19 11.47
CA ARG A 71 5.21 8.09 12.87
C ARG A 71 4.71 9.43 13.42
N ALA A 72 5.35 10.54 13.06
CA ALA A 72 4.88 11.87 13.47
C ALA A 72 3.51 12.20 12.86
N TYR A 73 3.30 11.89 11.56
CA TYR A 73 1.99 12.07 10.92
C TYR A 73 0.91 11.23 11.61
N PHE A 74 1.19 9.97 11.92
CA PHE A 74 0.26 9.12 12.67
C PHE A 74 -0.11 9.73 14.03
N ASN A 75 0.89 10.06 14.85
CA ASN A 75 0.67 10.61 16.19
C ASN A 75 -0.13 11.92 16.16
N ASN A 76 0.23 12.82 15.23
CA ASN A 76 -0.44 14.11 15.07
C ASN A 76 -1.87 13.95 14.54
N TYR A 77 -2.11 12.99 13.61
CA TYR A 77 -3.45 12.70 13.11
C TYR A 77 -4.35 12.18 14.23
N VAL A 78 -3.88 11.20 15.02
CA VAL A 78 -4.62 10.66 16.17
C VAL A 78 -4.91 11.76 17.19
N ALA A 79 -3.96 12.65 17.46
CA ALA A 79 -4.17 13.79 18.35
C ALA A 79 -5.21 14.79 17.80
N ALA A 80 -5.16 15.07 16.49
CA ALA A 80 -6.06 16.00 15.82
C ALA A 80 -7.51 15.49 15.73
N LEU A 81 -7.72 14.16 15.74
CA LEU A 81 -9.05 13.55 15.71
C LEU A 81 -9.81 13.72 17.02
N LYS A 82 -9.12 13.77 18.17
CA LYS A 82 -9.72 13.75 19.50
C LYS A 82 -10.73 14.88 19.71
N GLY A 83 -11.96 14.50 20.13
CA GLY A 83 -13.04 15.44 20.41
C GLY A 83 -13.67 16.09 19.16
N THR A 84 -13.30 15.67 17.95
CA THR A 84 -13.91 16.14 16.70
C THR A 84 -15.03 15.22 16.24
N ALA A 85 -15.86 15.70 15.32
CA ALA A 85 -16.86 14.87 14.64
C ALA A 85 -16.25 13.72 13.83
N TYR A 86 -14.95 13.75 13.58
CA TYR A 86 -14.21 12.79 12.75
C TYR A 86 -13.53 11.69 13.59
N GLU A 87 -13.57 11.74 14.92
CA GLU A 87 -12.77 10.87 15.80
C GLU A 87 -12.92 9.36 15.54
N ASN A 88 -14.13 8.91 15.21
CA ASN A 88 -14.42 7.50 14.93
C ASN A 88 -14.76 7.24 13.46
N MET A 89 -14.43 8.19 12.59
CA MET A 89 -14.76 8.10 11.17
C MET A 89 -13.64 7.40 10.40
N PRO A 90 -13.95 6.50 9.46
CA PRO A 90 -12.96 5.96 8.52
C PRO A 90 -12.21 7.07 7.81
N ILE A 91 -10.89 6.93 7.64
CA ILE A 91 -10.04 7.98 7.06
C ILE A 91 -10.51 8.42 5.67
N ALA A 92 -11.02 7.49 4.86
CA ALA A 92 -11.56 7.80 3.54
C ALA A 92 -12.79 8.73 3.61
N LYS A 93 -13.60 8.61 4.65
CA LYS A 93 -14.74 9.53 4.88
C LYS A 93 -14.26 10.90 5.34
N VAL A 94 -13.21 10.96 6.18
CA VAL A 94 -12.58 12.24 6.55
C VAL A 94 -12.07 12.96 5.30
N PHE A 95 -11.43 12.24 4.37
CA PHE A 95 -10.94 12.83 3.12
C PHE A 95 -12.04 13.31 2.19
N ALA A 96 -13.18 12.63 2.15
CA ALA A 96 -14.32 13.06 1.35
C ALA A 96 -14.94 14.40 1.80
N GLU A 97 -14.60 14.86 3.02
CA GLU A 97 -15.05 16.13 3.61
C GLU A 97 -13.87 16.97 4.14
N ILE A 98 -12.66 16.76 3.62
CA ILE A 98 -11.44 17.37 4.17
C ILE A 98 -11.44 18.89 4.08
N SER A 99 -12.16 19.44 3.10
CA SER A 99 -12.38 20.90 2.98
C SER A 99 -13.02 21.53 4.23
N LYS A 100 -13.73 20.74 5.04
CA LYS A 100 -14.40 21.15 6.27
C LYS A 100 -13.63 20.76 7.54
N ALA A 101 -12.67 19.81 7.44
CA ALA A 101 -12.06 19.18 8.57
C ALA A 101 -10.84 19.97 9.16
N GLY A 102 -10.33 20.94 8.43
CA GLY A 102 -9.22 21.80 8.83
C GLY A 102 -7.84 21.21 8.52
N ASP A 103 -6.82 22.08 8.58
CA ASP A 103 -5.46 21.76 8.11
C ASP A 103 -4.77 20.66 8.92
N ALA A 104 -5.03 20.54 10.21
CA ALA A 104 -4.43 19.53 11.06
C ALA A 104 -4.82 18.11 10.58
N LEU A 105 -6.10 17.87 10.31
CA LEU A 105 -6.58 16.60 9.77
C LEU A 105 -6.14 16.38 8.32
N ARG A 106 -6.16 17.43 7.49
CA ARG A 106 -5.70 17.37 6.10
C ARG A 106 -4.23 16.96 6.01
N ASN A 107 -3.35 17.69 6.68
CA ASN A 107 -1.91 17.47 6.57
C ASN A 107 -1.46 16.17 7.25
N ASN A 108 -1.93 15.92 8.46
CA ASN A 108 -1.48 14.74 9.20
C ASN A 108 -2.22 13.47 8.78
N GLY A 109 -3.52 13.53 8.49
CA GLY A 109 -4.27 12.41 7.93
C GLY A 109 -3.77 12.03 6.54
N GLY A 110 -3.54 13.04 5.68
CA GLY A 110 -2.92 12.83 4.37
C GLY A 110 -1.55 12.19 4.48
N GLY A 111 -0.67 12.75 5.34
CA GLY A 111 0.66 12.19 5.57
C GLY A 111 0.61 10.75 6.09
N TYR A 112 -0.27 10.46 7.05
CA TYR A 112 -0.44 9.11 7.56
C TYR A 112 -0.87 8.13 6.45
N TYR A 113 -1.93 8.45 5.71
CA TYR A 113 -2.45 7.61 4.62
C TYR A 113 -1.43 7.40 3.51
N ASN A 114 -0.83 8.50 3.01
CA ASN A 114 0.08 8.45 1.87
C ASN A 114 1.29 7.55 2.15
N HIS A 115 1.85 7.62 3.37
CA HIS A 115 2.99 6.77 3.76
C HIS A 115 2.59 5.30 3.93
N VAL A 116 1.42 4.98 4.55
CA VAL A 116 0.94 3.58 4.60
C VAL A 116 0.81 3.02 3.20
N PHE A 117 0.22 3.79 2.29
CA PHE A 117 0.05 3.38 0.89
C PHE A 117 1.41 3.21 0.19
N PHE A 118 2.34 4.14 0.40
CA PHE A 118 3.69 4.11 -0.18
C PHE A 118 4.45 2.85 0.22
N TRP A 119 4.45 2.49 1.51
CA TRP A 119 5.13 1.26 1.96
C TRP A 119 4.56 -0.01 1.33
N ARG A 120 3.27 -0.05 1.06
CA ARG A 120 2.62 -1.22 0.44
C ARG A 120 3.03 -1.45 -1.00
N ILE A 121 3.14 -0.36 -1.75
CA ILE A 121 3.45 -0.42 -3.19
C ILE A 121 4.96 -0.49 -3.46
N LEU A 122 5.77 -0.53 -2.42
CA LEU A 122 7.21 -0.77 -2.53
C LEU A 122 7.57 -2.18 -2.08
N GLY A 123 8.67 -2.72 -2.65
CA GLY A 123 9.20 -4.03 -2.30
C GLY A 123 10.36 -4.41 -3.20
N LYS A 124 10.86 -5.64 -3.08
CA LYS A 124 11.77 -6.19 -4.07
C LYS A 124 11.02 -6.31 -5.38
N GLY A 125 11.57 -5.75 -6.45
CA GLY A 125 10.94 -5.66 -7.75
C GLY A 125 10.26 -6.95 -8.20
N SER A 126 9.07 -6.84 -8.75
CA SER A 126 8.27 -7.92 -9.30
C SER A 126 8.15 -7.78 -10.82
N ALA A 127 7.56 -8.80 -11.47
CA ALA A 127 7.60 -8.96 -12.93
C ALA A 127 6.95 -7.85 -13.79
N GLY A 128 6.33 -6.83 -13.15
CA GLY A 128 5.64 -5.75 -13.87
C GLY A 128 4.11 -5.81 -13.78
N PRO A 129 3.40 -4.98 -14.54
CA PRO A 129 1.95 -4.97 -14.55
C PRO A 129 1.38 -6.28 -15.09
N SER A 130 0.25 -6.75 -14.51
CA SER A 130 -0.49 -7.91 -15.01
C SER A 130 -1.05 -7.64 -16.42
N PRO A 131 -1.45 -8.68 -17.17
CA PRO A 131 -2.06 -8.48 -18.50
C PRO A 131 -3.24 -7.51 -18.48
N GLU A 132 -4.09 -7.55 -17.44
CA GLU A 132 -5.25 -6.68 -17.31
C GLU A 132 -4.83 -5.23 -17.04
N LEU A 133 -3.85 -5.02 -16.18
CA LEU A 133 -3.33 -3.67 -15.89
C LEU A 133 -2.55 -3.13 -17.10
N SER A 134 -1.78 -3.98 -17.79
CA SER A 134 -1.08 -3.59 -19.03
C SER A 134 -2.07 -3.12 -20.11
N ALA A 135 -3.15 -3.88 -20.33
CA ALA A 135 -4.18 -3.47 -21.28
C ALA A 135 -4.84 -2.13 -20.91
N ALA A 136 -5.07 -1.87 -19.60
CA ALA A 136 -5.59 -0.59 -19.15
C ALA A 136 -4.57 0.55 -19.32
N ILE A 137 -3.29 0.29 -19.11
CA ILE A 137 -2.19 1.23 -19.36
C ILE A 137 -2.12 1.56 -20.84
N ASP A 138 -2.12 0.54 -21.72
CA ASP A 138 -2.07 0.74 -23.17
C ASP A 138 -3.28 1.53 -23.67
N LYS A 139 -4.47 1.24 -23.15
CA LYS A 139 -5.69 1.99 -23.47
C LYS A 139 -5.58 3.47 -23.07
N SER A 140 -5.01 3.76 -21.90
CA SER A 140 -5.03 5.12 -21.34
C SER A 140 -3.84 5.98 -21.78
N PHE A 141 -2.68 5.35 -22.02
CA PHE A 141 -1.41 6.04 -22.32
C PHE A 141 -0.80 5.65 -23.67
N GLY A 142 -1.25 4.56 -24.28
CA GLY A 142 -0.76 4.04 -25.54
C GLY A 142 0.39 3.02 -25.40
N SER A 143 1.15 3.04 -24.29
CA SER A 143 2.16 2.02 -23.94
C SER A 143 2.60 2.16 -22.49
N PHE A 144 3.26 1.12 -21.96
CA PHE A 144 3.90 1.18 -20.65
C PHE A 144 4.98 2.28 -20.57
N ASP A 145 5.78 2.45 -21.61
CA ASP A 145 6.83 3.48 -21.64
C ASP A 145 6.24 4.89 -21.56
N LYS A 146 5.16 5.17 -22.28
CA LYS A 146 4.45 6.46 -22.19
C LYS A 146 3.82 6.68 -20.83
N PHE A 147 3.28 5.64 -20.20
CA PHE A 147 2.80 5.72 -18.82
C PHE A 147 3.95 6.06 -17.87
N ARG A 148 5.08 5.30 -17.95
CA ARG A 148 6.28 5.52 -17.15
C ARG A 148 6.80 6.96 -17.31
N GLU A 149 6.85 7.45 -18.53
CA GLU A 149 7.23 8.83 -18.83
C GLU A 149 6.29 9.83 -18.17
N ALA A 150 4.98 9.68 -18.34
CA ALA A 150 3.96 10.57 -17.76
C ALA A 150 4.03 10.59 -16.23
N PHE A 151 4.14 9.43 -15.59
CA PHE A 151 4.26 9.31 -14.14
C PHE A 151 5.57 9.94 -13.63
N SER A 152 6.69 9.60 -14.27
CA SER A 152 8.00 10.16 -13.92
C SER A 152 8.03 11.68 -14.10
N ASN A 153 7.40 12.20 -15.15
CA ASN A 153 7.29 13.63 -15.37
C ASN A 153 6.44 14.31 -14.30
N ALA A 154 5.29 13.73 -13.91
CA ALA A 154 4.47 14.26 -12.82
C ALA A 154 5.24 14.33 -11.50
N ALA A 155 6.09 13.34 -11.20
CA ALA A 155 6.96 13.31 -10.04
C ALA A 155 8.07 14.36 -10.10
N LYS A 156 8.79 14.44 -11.24
CA LYS A 156 9.92 15.36 -11.44
C LYS A 156 9.49 16.83 -11.44
N THR A 157 8.34 17.13 -12.03
CA THR A 157 7.84 18.51 -12.20
C THR A 157 6.97 18.99 -11.04
N ARG A 158 6.63 18.15 -10.05
CA ARG A 158 5.93 18.60 -8.85
C ARG A 158 6.75 19.68 -8.16
N PHE A 159 6.28 20.93 -8.24
CA PHE A 159 6.94 22.05 -7.59
C PHE A 159 6.81 21.94 -6.06
N GLY A 160 7.92 22.01 -5.34
CA GLY A 160 7.97 21.82 -3.89
C GLY A 160 7.71 20.37 -3.47
N SER A 161 7.16 20.20 -2.29
CA SER A 161 6.82 18.91 -1.71
C SER A 161 5.48 18.39 -2.24
N GLY A 162 5.36 17.07 -2.32
CA GLY A 162 4.12 16.42 -2.74
C GLY A 162 4.32 15.00 -3.17
N TRP A 163 3.35 14.49 -3.93
CA TRP A 163 3.23 13.11 -4.36
C TRP A 163 2.83 13.04 -5.82
N ALA A 164 3.34 12.07 -6.57
CA ALA A 164 2.79 11.71 -7.88
C ALA A 164 1.99 10.40 -7.76
N TRP A 165 0.93 10.27 -8.56
CA TRP A 165 -0.05 9.21 -8.46
C TRP A 165 -0.41 8.63 -9.81
N LEU A 166 -0.63 7.30 -9.83
CA LEU A 166 -1.50 6.63 -10.80
C LEU A 166 -2.81 6.32 -10.10
N VAL A 167 -3.92 6.68 -10.71
CA VAL A 167 -5.27 6.42 -10.18
C VAL A 167 -6.16 5.73 -11.19
N LEU A 168 -7.12 4.93 -10.71
CA LEU A 168 -8.29 4.56 -11.49
C LEU A 168 -9.39 5.61 -11.26
N THR A 169 -9.71 6.35 -12.29
CA THR A 169 -10.76 7.40 -12.24
C THR A 169 -12.16 6.80 -12.09
N PRO A 170 -13.17 7.60 -11.69
CA PRO A 170 -14.58 7.17 -11.67
C PRO A 170 -15.06 6.62 -13.02
N ASP A 171 -14.54 7.14 -14.14
CA ASP A 171 -14.85 6.69 -15.51
C ASP A 171 -14.12 5.41 -15.91
N LYS A 172 -13.47 4.73 -14.95
CA LYS A 172 -12.71 3.49 -15.18
C LYS A 172 -11.55 3.61 -16.18
N ASN A 173 -10.97 4.80 -16.31
CA ASN A 173 -9.72 5.03 -17.03
C ASN A 173 -8.56 5.22 -16.03
N LEU A 174 -7.34 4.99 -16.49
CA LEU A 174 -6.15 5.32 -15.71
C LEU A 174 -5.77 6.80 -15.96
N ALA A 175 -5.40 7.49 -14.88
CA ALA A 175 -4.88 8.85 -14.95
C ALA A 175 -3.65 9.02 -14.07
N VAL A 176 -2.73 9.88 -14.51
CA VAL A 176 -1.52 10.28 -13.78
C VAL A 176 -1.61 11.76 -13.43
N GLY A 177 -1.16 12.10 -12.24
CA GLY A 177 -1.05 13.50 -11.81
C GLY A 177 -0.26 13.61 -10.51
N SER A 178 -0.14 14.83 -9.99
CA SER A 178 0.53 15.08 -8.72
C SER A 178 -0.32 15.95 -7.80
N THR A 179 -0.12 15.76 -6.49
CA THR A 179 -0.78 16.56 -5.44
C THR A 179 0.27 17.28 -4.58
N PRO A 180 -0.03 18.48 -4.07
CA PRO A 180 0.89 19.22 -3.21
C PRO A 180 0.88 18.66 -1.78
N ASN A 181 1.96 18.88 -1.06
CA ASN A 181 2.11 18.57 0.36
C ASN A 181 1.66 17.14 0.68
N GLN A 182 0.65 16.98 1.54
CA GLN A 182 0.10 15.66 1.91
C GLN A 182 -1.29 15.40 1.30
N ASP A 183 -1.73 16.21 0.35
CA ASP A 183 -2.97 15.95 -0.36
C ASP A 183 -2.89 14.64 -1.17
N ASN A 184 -4.02 13.99 -1.35
CA ASN A 184 -4.13 12.77 -2.11
C ASN A 184 -5.44 12.70 -2.94
N PRO A 185 -5.56 11.76 -3.88
CA PRO A 185 -6.70 11.66 -4.80
C PRO A 185 -8.06 11.38 -4.15
N LEU A 186 -8.11 10.98 -2.87
CA LEU A 186 -9.35 10.72 -2.13
C LEU A 186 -9.95 11.99 -1.51
N MET A 187 -9.16 13.05 -1.39
CA MET A 187 -9.58 14.30 -0.78
C MET A 187 -10.55 15.07 -1.70
N ASP A 188 -11.62 15.63 -1.13
CA ASP A 188 -12.62 16.43 -1.89
C ASP A 188 -12.02 17.67 -2.57
N ILE A 189 -10.89 18.18 -2.04
CA ILE A 189 -10.14 19.31 -2.61
C ILE A 189 -9.16 18.92 -3.73
N SER A 190 -8.87 17.63 -3.92
CA SER A 190 -7.88 17.19 -4.91
C SER A 190 -8.38 17.42 -6.34
N PRO A 191 -7.58 17.99 -7.25
CA PRO A 191 -7.92 18.08 -8.67
C PRO A 191 -7.84 16.72 -9.38
N LEU A 192 -7.03 15.79 -8.84
CA LEU A 192 -6.91 14.42 -9.32
C LEU A 192 -7.83 13.53 -8.49
N LYS A 193 -8.85 12.94 -9.10
CA LYS A 193 -9.82 12.05 -8.44
C LYS A 193 -9.64 10.61 -8.90
N GLY A 194 -9.76 9.68 -7.97
CA GLY A 194 -9.78 8.26 -8.28
C GLY A 194 -9.22 7.40 -7.17
N LYS A 195 -9.30 6.08 -7.36
CA LYS A 195 -8.70 5.10 -6.45
C LYS A 195 -7.19 5.03 -6.70
N PRO A 196 -6.33 5.30 -5.71
CA PRO A 196 -4.88 5.21 -5.85
C PRO A 196 -4.42 3.79 -6.18
N LEU A 197 -3.52 3.67 -7.16
CA LEU A 197 -2.91 2.40 -7.57
C LEU A 197 -1.39 2.40 -7.38
N LEU A 198 -0.73 3.53 -7.63
CA LEU A 198 0.70 3.72 -7.47
C LEU A 198 0.96 5.14 -6.99
N THR A 199 2.00 5.32 -6.16
CA THR A 199 2.45 6.65 -5.74
C THR A 199 3.95 6.70 -5.54
N ILE A 200 4.51 7.90 -5.63
CA ILE A 200 5.87 8.21 -5.21
C ILE A 200 5.87 9.48 -4.37
N ASP A 201 6.57 9.41 -3.24
CA ASP A 201 6.86 10.57 -2.40
C ASP A 201 7.99 11.40 -3.03
N VAL A 202 7.73 12.69 -3.29
CA VAL A 202 8.74 13.62 -3.78
C VAL A 202 9.02 14.79 -2.81
N TRP A 203 8.63 14.62 -1.54
CA TRP A 203 9.19 15.39 -0.46
C TRP A 203 10.70 15.11 -0.38
N GLU A 204 11.52 16.11 -0.07
CA GLU A 204 12.97 15.94 -0.02
C GLU A 204 13.42 14.90 1.00
N HIS A 205 12.70 14.73 2.11
CA HIS A 205 13.03 13.72 3.10
C HIS A 205 12.99 12.27 2.55
N ALA A 206 12.28 12.03 1.46
CA ALA A 206 12.18 10.70 0.84
C ALA A 206 13.44 10.31 0.06
N TYR A 207 14.30 11.28 -0.32
CA TYR A 207 15.42 10.99 -1.22
C TYR A 207 16.70 11.78 -0.95
N TYR A 208 16.68 12.83 -0.14
CA TYR A 208 17.79 13.79 -0.07
C TYR A 208 19.10 13.19 0.46
N LEU A 209 19.04 12.24 1.41
CA LEU A 209 20.24 11.61 1.96
C LEU A 209 21.06 10.88 0.90
N LYS A 210 20.41 10.23 -0.05
CA LYS A 210 21.07 9.46 -1.11
C LYS A 210 21.25 10.26 -2.41
N TYR A 211 20.24 11.02 -2.81
CA TYR A 211 20.20 11.67 -4.12
C TYR A 211 20.41 13.18 -4.07
N GLN A 212 20.42 13.81 -2.90
CA GLN A 212 20.50 15.25 -2.69
C GLN A 212 19.46 15.99 -3.57
N ASN A 213 19.89 16.95 -4.36
CA ASN A 213 19.03 17.71 -5.27
C ASN A 213 18.64 16.96 -6.55
N LYS A 214 19.08 15.71 -6.71
CA LYS A 214 18.86 14.93 -7.94
C LYS A 214 17.55 14.12 -7.87
N ARG A 215 16.41 14.82 -7.73
CA ARG A 215 15.08 14.18 -7.72
C ARG A 215 14.87 13.26 -8.92
N ALA A 216 15.41 13.64 -10.11
CA ALA A 216 15.25 12.83 -11.32
C ALA A 216 15.87 11.43 -11.17
N ASP A 217 17.07 11.33 -10.55
CA ASP A 217 17.75 10.04 -10.34
C ASP A 217 16.96 9.17 -9.35
N TYR A 218 16.38 9.76 -8.29
CA TYR A 218 15.49 9.06 -7.37
C TYR A 218 14.24 8.52 -8.07
N VAL A 219 13.59 9.33 -8.93
CA VAL A 219 12.40 8.91 -9.68
C VAL A 219 12.73 7.75 -10.63
N GLU A 220 13.92 7.75 -11.26
CA GLU A 220 14.36 6.60 -12.09
C GLU A 220 14.62 5.36 -11.23
N ALA A 221 15.26 5.52 -10.07
CA ALA A 221 15.55 4.41 -9.15
C ALA A 221 14.27 3.77 -8.58
N PHE A 222 13.21 4.56 -8.35
CA PHE A 222 11.93 4.12 -7.83
C PHE A 222 11.32 2.95 -8.61
N TRP A 223 11.45 2.93 -9.95
CA TRP A 223 10.87 1.88 -10.79
C TRP A 223 11.43 0.48 -10.49
N ASN A 224 12.61 0.38 -9.87
CA ASN A 224 13.22 -0.90 -9.48
C ASN A 224 12.64 -1.46 -8.17
N VAL A 225 11.92 -0.66 -7.41
CA VAL A 225 11.36 -1.06 -6.10
C VAL A 225 9.83 -1.07 -6.08
N VAL A 226 9.17 -0.88 -7.22
CA VAL A 226 7.72 -1.00 -7.31
C VAL A 226 7.30 -2.45 -7.09
N ASN A 227 6.42 -2.66 -6.11
CA ASN A 227 5.75 -3.94 -5.87
C ASN A 227 4.54 -4.09 -6.82
N TRP A 228 4.81 -4.55 -8.04
CA TRP A 228 3.77 -4.73 -9.06
C TRP A 228 2.69 -5.72 -8.64
N ASP A 229 2.99 -6.70 -7.78
CA ASP A 229 1.98 -7.65 -7.31
C ASP A 229 0.89 -6.93 -6.51
N GLU A 230 1.30 -5.97 -5.67
CA GLU A 230 0.35 -5.13 -4.93
C GLU A 230 -0.39 -4.15 -5.84
N VAL A 231 0.30 -3.49 -6.76
CA VAL A 231 -0.34 -2.59 -7.75
C VAL A 231 -1.39 -3.34 -8.58
N ASN A 232 -1.06 -4.55 -9.04
CA ASN A 232 -1.97 -5.44 -9.76
C ASN A 232 -3.18 -5.84 -8.92
N ARG A 233 -2.97 -6.13 -7.62
CA ARG A 233 -4.04 -6.45 -6.68
C ARG A 233 -4.97 -5.26 -6.49
N LEU A 234 -4.42 -4.07 -6.25
CA LEU A 234 -5.17 -2.82 -6.10
C LEU A 234 -6.01 -2.52 -7.34
N TYR A 235 -5.45 -2.69 -8.52
CA TYR A 235 -6.18 -2.51 -9.78
C TYR A 235 -7.37 -3.48 -9.89
N ARG A 236 -7.16 -4.78 -9.63
CA ARG A 236 -8.24 -5.78 -9.67
C ARG A 236 -9.36 -5.48 -8.67
N GLU A 237 -9.03 -4.93 -7.50
CA GLU A 237 -10.04 -4.52 -6.53
C GLU A 237 -10.77 -3.24 -6.93
N ALA A 238 -10.06 -2.30 -7.54
CA ALA A 238 -10.62 -1.02 -7.94
C ALA A 238 -11.62 -1.11 -9.10
N VAL A 239 -11.47 -2.11 -10.00
CA VAL A 239 -12.35 -2.28 -11.18
C VAL A 239 -13.64 -3.06 -10.88
N LYS A 240 -13.70 -3.77 -9.74
CA LYS A 240 -14.93 -4.43 -9.28
C LYS A 240 -15.98 -3.41 -8.92
#